data_8c6c306aa7497a59e60e0ce9b4aba1f2
#
_entry.id   8c6c306aa7497a59e60e0ce9b4aba1f2
#
_cell.length_a   1.000
_cell.length_b   1.000
_cell.length_c   1.000
_cell.angle_alpha   90.00
_cell.angle_beta   90.00
_cell.angle_gamma   90.00
#
_symmetry.space_group_name_H-M   'P 1'
#
loop_
_entity.id
_entity.type
_entity.pdbx_description
1 polymer ?
#
loop_
_entity_poly.entity_id
_entity_poly.type
_entity_poly.pdbx_seq_one_letter_code
_entity_poly.pdbx_strand_id
1 'polypeptide(L)'
;MIKIETKQLQEGAILAQPVITPLGQPLAPAGSAVTRQLINRMKLYRVEYAEIEGEEPAPQEEAPKPVKEAKTYAQESKTHSQKVAGSSEFRTFQIEYVQAIELMKQMYTAAIKDNKPIDSQKLLGSVADLFQSRNTTVEMFDMLYNMRTVADSVYAHSLNVALISRMIGRWLRFERHDLDILTLAGLMHDIGKLLIPSDILNKPGSLTDEEFAKIKQHPALGYEILKRQPDLDSRIKKAALMHHERCDGSGYPTGLTEDYIDNFAMIVAIADVYDAMTAARSYRSPLCPFEVISKFEEDGFQKYHTKYILVFLKQIASTYQSNRVILSDGRGCTIVMLNQNALSRPIVQFDDKSCLDLSTASRDLYIKAVL
;
A
#
# COMPACT_ATOMS: atom_id res chain seq x y z
N MET A 1 -33.39 17.93 1.78
CA MET A 1 -31.92 18.04 1.58
C MET A 1 -31.32 18.44 2.91
N ILE A 2 -30.36 17.67 3.36
CA ILE A 2 -29.73 17.88 4.66
C ILE A 2 -28.22 18.03 4.44
N LYS A 3 -27.65 19.08 5.03
CA LYS A 3 -26.21 19.31 5.00
C LYS A 3 -25.57 18.53 6.15
N ILE A 4 -24.77 17.53 5.83
CA ILE A 4 -24.10 16.64 6.81
C ILE A 4 -22.60 16.81 6.73
N GLU A 5 -21.92 16.82 7.89
CA GLU A 5 -20.45 16.79 7.92
C GLU A 5 -19.91 15.49 7.29
N THR A 6 -18.84 15.62 6.55
CA THR A 6 -18.17 14.45 5.91
C THR A 6 -17.84 13.33 6.90
N LYS A 7 -17.62 13.66 8.19
CA LYS A 7 -17.36 12.67 9.25
C LYS A 7 -18.59 11.85 9.65
N GLN A 8 -19.78 12.39 9.41
CA GLN A 8 -21.09 11.79 9.79
C GLN A 8 -21.80 11.17 8.60
N LEU A 9 -21.27 11.30 7.39
CA LEU A 9 -21.82 10.68 6.18
C LEU A 9 -21.80 9.15 6.29
N GLN A 10 -22.94 8.55 6.00
CA GLN A 10 -23.10 7.10 5.98
C GLN A 10 -23.06 6.57 4.54
N GLU A 11 -22.50 5.37 4.37
CA GLU A 11 -22.50 4.67 3.07
C GLU A 11 -23.93 4.36 2.65
N GLY A 12 -24.24 4.55 1.37
CA GLY A 12 -25.58 4.35 0.80
C GLY A 12 -26.47 5.59 0.77
N ALA A 13 -26.13 6.68 1.46
CA ALA A 13 -26.84 7.95 1.32
C ALA A 13 -26.74 8.46 -0.12
N ILE A 14 -27.75 9.17 -0.61
CA ILE A 14 -27.76 9.73 -1.96
C ILE A 14 -27.40 11.21 -1.88
N LEU A 15 -26.45 11.65 -2.69
CA LEU A 15 -26.05 13.05 -2.77
C LEU A 15 -27.16 13.89 -3.43
N ALA A 16 -27.64 14.91 -2.73
CA ALA A 16 -28.62 15.86 -3.27
C ALA A 16 -27.96 16.93 -4.17
N GLN A 17 -26.67 17.21 -3.95
CA GLN A 17 -25.87 18.16 -4.72
C GLN A 17 -24.52 17.53 -5.13
N PRO A 18 -23.89 18.00 -6.23
CA PRO A 18 -22.56 17.54 -6.59
C PRO A 18 -21.54 17.91 -5.51
N VAL A 19 -20.68 16.99 -5.16
CA VAL A 19 -19.55 17.23 -4.25
C VAL A 19 -18.39 17.80 -5.05
N ILE A 20 -17.96 19.01 -4.68
CA ILE A 20 -16.88 19.76 -5.33
C ILE A 20 -15.79 20.05 -4.28
N THR A 21 -14.52 19.92 -4.65
CA THR A 21 -13.40 20.29 -3.78
C THR A 21 -13.32 21.81 -3.59
N PRO A 22 -12.64 22.31 -2.55
CA PRO A 22 -12.36 23.75 -2.39
C PRO A 22 -11.63 24.41 -3.57
N LEU A 23 -10.99 23.59 -4.43
CA LEU A 23 -10.32 24.04 -5.66
C LEU A 23 -11.20 23.93 -6.90
N GLY A 24 -12.51 23.65 -6.75
CA GLY A 24 -13.47 23.59 -7.86
C GLY A 24 -13.49 22.28 -8.64
N GLN A 25 -12.78 21.23 -8.22
CA GLN A 25 -12.78 19.94 -8.90
C GLN A 25 -13.98 19.08 -8.47
N PRO A 26 -14.77 18.49 -9.40
CA PRO A 26 -15.89 17.62 -9.06
C PRO A 26 -15.38 16.27 -8.54
N LEU A 27 -15.88 15.84 -7.37
CA LEU A 27 -15.60 14.52 -6.77
C LEU A 27 -16.70 13.51 -7.08
N ALA A 28 -17.96 13.94 -7.05
CA ALA A 28 -19.12 13.09 -7.37
C ALA A 28 -20.29 13.98 -7.84
N PRO A 29 -21.08 13.55 -8.85
CA PRO A 29 -22.28 14.27 -9.28
C PRO A 29 -23.44 14.07 -8.27
N ALA A 30 -24.42 14.96 -8.32
CA ALA A 30 -25.70 14.79 -7.61
C ALA A 30 -26.37 13.46 -8.03
N GLY A 31 -27.14 12.85 -7.14
CA GLY A 31 -27.77 11.55 -7.35
C GLY A 31 -26.84 10.33 -7.15
N SER A 32 -25.54 10.56 -6.92
CA SER A 32 -24.60 9.46 -6.63
C SER A 32 -24.80 8.91 -5.23
N ALA A 33 -24.69 7.58 -5.07
CA ALA A 33 -24.63 6.96 -3.75
C ALA A 33 -23.28 7.27 -3.07
N VAL A 34 -23.33 7.64 -1.81
CA VAL A 34 -22.16 7.86 -0.97
C VAL A 34 -21.48 6.52 -0.71
N THR A 35 -20.28 6.35 -1.21
CA THR A 35 -19.44 5.18 -0.95
C THR A 35 -18.34 5.53 0.05
N ARG A 36 -17.76 4.51 0.67
CA ARG A 36 -16.60 4.69 1.56
C ARG A 36 -15.41 5.36 0.85
N GLN A 37 -15.21 5.05 -0.42
CA GLN A 37 -14.21 5.71 -1.25
C GLN A 37 -14.50 7.20 -1.45
N LEU A 38 -15.76 7.56 -1.69
CA LEU A 38 -16.15 8.95 -1.81
C LEU A 38 -15.94 9.72 -0.50
N ILE A 39 -16.34 9.15 0.64
CA ILE A 39 -16.10 9.76 1.97
C ILE A 39 -14.61 9.98 2.21
N ASN A 40 -13.78 9.01 1.87
CA ASN A 40 -12.33 9.12 2.02
C ASN A 40 -11.74 10.19 1.09
N ARG A 41 -12.21 10.29 -0.16
CA ARG A 41 -11.82 11.35 -1.09
C ARG A 41 -12.24 12.72 -0.58
N MET A 42 -13.48 12.86 -0.07
CA MET A 42 -13.96 14.11 0.52
C MET A 42 -13.08 14.56 1.70
N LYS A 43 -12.70 13.63 2.59
CA LYS A 43 -11.76 13.89 3.69
C LYS A 43 -10.39 14.34 3.18
N LEU A 44 -9.88 13.67 2.14
CA LEU A 44 -8.58 13.98 1.54
C LEU A 44 -8.56 15.39 0.94
N TYR A 45 -9.61 15.74 0.20
CA TYR A 45 -9.72 17.06 -0.46
C TYR A 45 -10.33 18.14 0.46
N ARG A 46 -10.47 17.86 1.79
CA ARG A 46 -11.01 18.78 2.79
C ARG A 46 -12.41 19.31 2.46
N VAL A 47 -13.24 18.49 1.86
CA VAL A 47 -14.66 18.77 1.75
C VAL A 47 -15.29 18.52 3.12
N GLU A 48 -15.72 19.56 3.79
CA GLU A 48 -16.21 19.49 5.17
C GLU A 48 -17.65 18.99 5.25
N TYR A 49 -18.46 19.27 4.23
CA TYR A 49 -19.89 18.96 4.18
C TYR A 49 -20.31 18.40 2.86
N ALA A 50 -21.39 17.59 2.85
CA ALA A 50 -22.16 17.21 1.68
C ALA A 50 -23.64 17.37 1.94
N GLU A 51 -24.41 17.61 0.88
CA GLU A 51 -25.86 17.63 0.93
C GLU A 51 -26.41 16.28 0.46
N ILE A 52 -27.25 15.64 1.29
CA ILE A 52 -27.86 14.36 0.99
C ILE A 52 -29.40 14.47 0.91
N GLU A 53 -30.00 13.53 0.23
CA GLU A 53 -31.47 13.35 0.20
C GLU A 53 -31.89 12.63 1.48
N GLY A 54 -32.95 13.12 2.17
CA GLY A 54 -33.51 12.48 3.36
C GLY A 54 -34.00 13.47 4.42
N GLU A 55 -34.60 12.95 5.47
CA GLU A 55 -34.99 13.65 6.70
C GLU A 55 -33.94 13.41 7.79
N GLU A 56 -33.79 14.36 8.74
CA GLU A 56 -32.85 14.29 9.85
C GLU A 56 -33.06 12.99 10.66
N PRO A 57 -32.04 12.19 10.93
CA PRO A 57 -32.18 11.01 11.77
C PRO A 57 -32.53 11.43 13.20
N ALA A 58 -33.63 10.87 13.74
CA ALA A 58 -34.06 11.08 15.12
C ALA A 58 -32.96 10.67 16.12
N PRO A 59 -32.88 11.33 17.29
CA PRO A 59 -31.90 10.98 18.32
C PRO A 59 -32.10 9.55 18.80
N GLN A 60 -31.11 8.70 18.73
CA GLN A 60 -31.16 7.34 19.26
C GLN A 60 -31.11 7.39 20.80
N GLU A 61 -32.14 6.85 21.43
CA GLU A 61 -32.19 6.58 22.85
C GLU A 61 -31.09 5.62 23.29
N GLU A 62 -30.40 5.98 24.39
CA GLU A 62 -29.40 5.11 25.03
C GLU A 62 -30.02 3.78 25.51
N ALA A 63 -29.52 2.68 25.01
CA ALA A 63 -29.86 1.34 25.55
C ALA A 63 -29.11 1.11 26.88
N PRO A 64 -29.69 0.30 27.83
CA PRO A 64 -29.19 0.21 29.20
C PRO A 64 -27.83 -0.49 29.29
N LYS A 65 -26.97 0.05 30.18
CA LYS A 65 -25.62 -0.40 30.47
C LYS A 65 -25.58 -1.86 30.95
N PRO A 66 -24.78 -2.73 30.33
CA PRO A 66 -24.47 -4.03 30.93
C PRO A 66 -23.38 -3.92 31.99
N VAL A 67 -23.49 -4.80 32.95
CA VAL A 67 -22.70 -5.01 34.17
C VAL A 67 -21.21 -5.10 33.89
N LYS A 68 -20.38 -4.55 34.81
CA LYS A 68 -18.93 -4.53 34.83
C LYS A 68 -18.33 -5.92 34.66
N GLU A 69 -17.77 -6.19 33.48
CA GLU A 69 -16.80 -7.26 33.26
C GLU A 69 -15.48 -6.66 32.78
N ALA A 70 -14.42 -7.24 33.27
CA ALA A 70 -12.98 -7.04 33.04
C ALA A 70 -12.60 -5.92 32.05
N LYS A 71 -11.89 -4.92 32.55
CA LYS A 71 -11.25 -3.84 31.79
C LYS A 71 -10.38 -4.45 30.68
N THR A 72 -10.90 -4.46 29.48
CA THR A 72 -10.13 -4.68 28.26
C THR A 72 -9.29 -3.41 28.05
N TYR A 73 -7.99 -3.51 28.12
CA TYR A 73 -7.01 -2.40 27.96
C TYR A 73 -7.00 -1.77 26.54
N ALA A 74 -8.05 -1.98 25.75
CA ALA A 74 -8.16 -1.50 24.37
C ALA A 74 -8.67 -0.05 24.21
N GLN A 75 -8.94 0.69 25.30
CA GLN A 75 -9.71 1.94 25.20
C GLN A 75 -8.97 3.25 25.48
N GLU A 76 -7.68 3.30 25.83
CA GLU A 76 -7.06 4.58 26.24
C GLU A 76 -5.72 4.96 25.58
N SER A 77 -5.13 4.21 24.69
CA SER A 77 -3.98 4.70 23.92
C SER A 77 -4.25 4.63 22.42
N LYS A 78 -4.18 5.79 21.76
CA LYS A 78 -4.13 5.83 20.29
C LYS A 78 -3.05 4.87 19.82
N THR A 79 -3.36 3.99 18.86
CA THR A 79 -2.35 3.14 18.22
C THR A 79 -1.25 4.01 17.59
N HIS A 80 -0.07 3.45 17.38
CA HIS A 80 1.02 4.18 16.72
C HIS A 80 0.55 4.74 15.37
N SER A 81 -0.15 3.95 14.58
CA SER A 81 -0.78 4.37 13.32
C SER A 81 -1.74 5.56 13.48
N GLN A 82 -2.56 5.59 14.55
CA GLN A 82 -3.46 6.72 14.82
C GLN A 82 -2.73 8.00 15.23
N LYS A 83 -1.59 7.86 15.92
CA LYS A 83 -0.72 9.01 16.27
C LYS A 83 -0.09 9.58 15.00
N VAL A 84 0.46 8.72 14.15
CA VAL A 84 1.03 9.12 12.85
C VAL A 84 -0.03 9.80 11.98
N ALA A 85 -1.22 9.21 11.84
CA ALA A 85 -2.31 9.78 11.04
C ALA A 85 -2.77 11.18 11.50
N GLY A 86 -2.53 11.53 12.77
CA GLY A 86 -2.83 12.85 13.34
C GLY A 86 -1.71 13.88 13.23
N SER A 87 -0.51 13.49 12.78
CA SER A 87 0.67 14.36 12.77
C SER A 87 0.66 15.39 11.63
N SER A 88 1.40 16.50 11.81
CA SER A 88 1.62 17.50 10.76
C SER A 88 2.43 16.94 9.59
N GLU A 89 3.39 16.08 9.91
CA GLU A 89 4.26 15.36 8.97
C GLU A 89 3.43 14.47 8.05
N PHE A 90 2.44 13.76 8.58
CA PHE A 90 1.54 12.94 7.76
C PHE A 90 0.67 13.79 6.83
N ARG A 91 0.19 14.95 7.28
CA ARG A 91 -0.58 15.86 6.42
C ARG A 91 0.26 16.38 5.26
N THR A 92 1.52 16.74 5.50
CA THR A 92 2.45 17.16 4.45
C THR A 92 2.68 16.01 3.47
N PHE A 93 2.94 14.80 3.98
CA PHE A 93 3.08 13.59 3.17
C PHE A 93 1.86 13.32 2.28
N GLN A 94 0.65 13.46 2.81
CA GLN A 94 -0.58 13.29 2.03
C GLN A 94 -0.66 14.25 0.84
N ILE A 95 -0.28 15.51 1.05
CA ILE A 95 -0.30 16.52 -0.01
C ILE A 95 0.71 16.16 -1.10
N GLU A 96 1.96 15.89 -0.72
CA GLU A 96 3.04 15.50 -1.63
C GLU A 96 2.71 14.20 -2.39
N TYR A 97 2.12 13.23 -1.70
CA TYR A 97 1.71 11.94 -2.27
C TYR A 97 0.63 12.12 -3.34
N VAL A 98 -0.40 12.94 -3.09
CA VAL A 98 -1.45 13.23 -4.07
C VAL A 98 -0.89 13.99 -5.27
N GLN A 99 0.01 14.94 -5.05
CA GLN A 99 0.66 15.68 -6.13
C GLN A 99 1.50 14.75 -7.02
N ALA A 100 2.23 13.80 -6.43
CA ALA A 100 2.97 12.80 -7.18
C ALA A 100 2.06 11.91 -8.03
N ILE A 101 0.91 11.47 -7.48
CA ILE A 101 -0.10 10.69 -8.23
C ILE A 101 -0.65 11.48 -9.42
N GLU A 102 -1.04 12.73 -9.22
CA GLU A 102 -1.58 13.56 -10.31
C GLU A 102 -0.54 13.82 -11.40
N LEU A 103 0.72 14.02 -11.02
CA LEU A 103 1.84 14.14 -11.97
C LEU A 103 2.02 12.84 -12.78
N MET A 104 2.05 11.68 -12.12
CA MET A 104 2.13 10.38 -12.81
C MET A 104 0.98 10.20 -13.78
N LYS A 105 -0.26 10.49 -13.37
CA LYS A 105 -1.45 10.38 -14.20
C LYS A 105 -1.38 11.23 -15.45
N GLN A 106 -0.94 12.49 -15.33
CA GLN A 106 -0.76 13.40 -16.46
C GLN A 106 0.29 12.87 -17.44
N MET A 107 1.47 12.46 -16.93
CA MET A 107 2.57 11.99 -17.76
C MET A 107 2.26 10.68 -18.47
N TYR A 108 1.68 9.70 -17.76
CA TYR A 108 1.36 8.40 -18.35
C TYR A 108 0.24 8.53 -19.39
N THR A 109 -0.77 9.36 -19.11
CA THR A 109 -1.81 9.64 -20.10
C THR A 109 -1.22 10.27 -21.37
N ALA A 110 -0.32 11.24 -21.24
CA ALA A 110 0.34 11.88 -22.38
C ALA A 110 1.28 10.91 -23.12
N ALA A 111 1.99 10.04 -22.41
CA ALA A 111 2.84 9.04 -23.03
C ALA A 111 2.04 7.98 -23.80
N ILE A 112 0.90 7.56 -23.28
CA ILE A 112 0.05 6.54 -23.91
C ILE A 112 -0.74 7.12 -25.09
N LYS A 113 -1.39 8.29 -24.93
CA LYS A 113 -2.27 8.87 -25.96
C LYS A 113 -1.52 9.63 -27.03
N ASP A 114 -0.53 10.42 -26.62
CA ASP A 114 0.14 11.39 -27.48
C ASP A 114 1.58 10.99 -27.80
N ASN A 115 2.04 9.83 -27.31
CA ASN A 115 3.43 9.36 -27.41
C ASN A 115 4.46 10.40 -26.93
N LYS A 116 4.10 11.22 -25.92
CA LYS A 116 5.00 12.22 -25.35
C LYS A 116 6.06 11.56 -24.47
N PRO A 117 7.28 12.13 -24.40
CA PRO A 117 8.32 11.63 -23.52
C PRO A 117 7.91 11.77 -22.03
N ILE A 118 8.27 10.78 -21.23
CA ILE A 118 8.10 10.83 -19.78
C ILE A 118 9.30 11.57 -19.18
N ASP A 119 9.04 12.67 -18.48
CA ASP A 119 10.07 13.43 -17.77
C ASP A 119 10.46 12.71 -16.47
N SER A 120 11.49 11.88 -16.56
CA SER A 120 12.01 11.08 -15.46
C SER A 120 12.53 11.95 -14.30
N GLN A 121 13.10 13.12 -14.58
CA GLN A 121 13.66 14.01 -13.56
C GLN A 121 12.51 14.61 -12.71
N LYS A 122 11.44 15.01 -13.36
CA LYS A 122 10.26 15.56 -12.67
C LYS A 122 9.57 14.51 -11.81
N LEU A 123 9.48 13.25 -12.27
CA LEU A 123 8.96 12.14 -11.47
C LEU A 123 9.85 11.84 -10.27
N LEU A 124 11.17 11.80 -10.45
CA LEU A 124 12.12 11.60 -9.35
C LEU A 124 12.06 12.73 -8.33
N GLY A 125 11.90 13.98 -8.78
CA GLY A 125 11.71 15.13 -7.89
C GLY A 125 10.51 14.94 -6.96
N SER A 126 9.35 14.56 -7.49
CA SER A 126 8.14 14.33 -6.69
C SER A 126 8.29 13.19 -5.67
N VAL A 127 9.08 12.16 -5.98
CA VAL A 127 9.38 11.08 -5.03
C VAL A 127 10.42 11.53 -4.00
N ALA A 128 11.42 12.33 -4.40
CA ALA A 128 12.43 12.86 -3.48
C ALA A 128 11.79 13.71 -2.37
N ASP A 129 10.78 14.51 -2.70
CA ASP A 129 10.04 15.33 -1.74
C ASP A 129 9.39 14.46 -0.64
N LEU A 130 8.84 13.30 -1.01
CA LEU A 130 8.28 12.32 -0.07
C LEU A 130 9.31 11.75 0.92
N PHE A 131 10.61 11.78 0.58
CA PHE A 131 11.69 11.33 1.46
C PHE A 131 12.33 12.45 2.29
N GLN A 132 12.22 13.73 1.87
CA GLN A 132 12.95 14.84 2.50
C GLN A 132 12.61 15.08 3.95
N SER A 133 11.36 14.91 4.34
CA SER A 133 10.86 15.18 5.70
C SER A 133 10.82 13.93 6.59
N ARG A 134 11.38 12.78 6.15
CA ARG A 134 11.30 11.50 6.87
C ARG A 134 12.70 10.95 7.12
N ASN A 135 13.06 10.93 8.41
CA ASN A 135 14.40 10.55 8.81
C ASN A 135 14.58 9.04 8.96
N THR A 136 13.47 8.28 9.09
CA THR A 136 13.53 6.85 9.37
C THR A 136 12.68 6.02 8.41
N THR A 137 13.10 4.78 8.20
CA THR A 137 12.33 3.78 7.46
C THR A 137 10.99 3.48 8.11
N VAL A 138 10.95 3.47 9.45
CA VAL A 138 9.73 3.24 10.24
C VAL A 138 8.66 4.25 9.86
N GLU A 139 9.00 5.54 9.90
CA GLU A 139 8.08 6.62 9.54
C GLU A 139 7.52 6.45 8.12
N MET A 140 8.36 6.04 7.14
CA MET A 140 7.89 5.83 5.78
C MET A 140 6.86 4.70 5.68
N PHE A 141 7.10 3.55 6.35
CA PHE A 141 6.13 2.45 6.35
C PHE A 141 4.83 2.81 7.06
N ASP A 142 4.91 3.56 8.16
CA ASP A 142 3.72 4.05 8.87
C ASP A 142 2.92 5.05 8.01
N MET A 143 3.60 5.94 7.28
CA MET A 143 2.97 6.84 6.33
C MET A 143 2.26 6.06 5.21
N LEU A 144 2.95 5.10 4.58
CA LEU A 144 2.38 4.25 3.53
C LEU A 144 1.20 3.43 4.05
N TYR A 145 1.31 2.87 5.25
CA TYR A 145 0.21 2.11 5.87
C TYR A 145 -1.05 2.97 6.03
N ASN A 146 -0.89 4.20 6.50
CA ASN A 146 -2.02 5.14 6.66
C ASN A 146 -2.57 5.66 5.32
N MET A 147 -1.74 5.75 4.26
CA MET A 147 -2.20 6.16 2.92
C MET A 147 -3.09 5.13 2.23
N ARG A 148 -2.98 3.84 2.58
CA ARG A 148 -3.74 2.74 1.96
C ARG A 148 -5.25 2.87 2.06
N THR A 149 -5.75 3.56 3.07
CA THR A 149 -7.18 3.85 3.24
C THR A 149 -7.64 5.05 2.40
N VAL A 150 -6.71 5.78 1.82
CA VAL A 150 -6.95 7.08 1.18
C VAL A 150 -6.94 6.99 -0.33
N ALA A 151 -6.08 6.15 -0.91
CA ALA A 151 -5.91 6.04 -2.35
C ALA A 151 -5.77 4.58 -2.78
N ASP A 152 -6.78 4.05 -3.47
CA ASP A 152 -6.75 2.75 -4.13
C ASP A 152 -6.77 2.99 -5.64
N SER A 153 -5.60 2.98 -6.28
CA SER A 153 -5.46 3.14 -7.71
C SER A 153 -4.14 2.54 -8.20
N VAL A 154 -4.04 2.24 -9.50
CA VAL A 154 -2.78 1.79 -10.13
C VAL A 154 -1.63 2.78 -9.85
N TYR A 155 -1.91 4.07 -9.83
CA TYR A 155 -0.90 5.10 -9.58
C TYR A 155 -0.41 5.11 -8.12
N ALA A 156 -1.34 4.96 -7.17
CA ALA A 156 -1.01 4.87 -5.73
C ALA A 156 -0.17 3.63 -5.45
N HIS A 157 -0.56 2.48 -6.01
CA HIS A 157 0.19 1.25 -5.95
C HIS A 157 1.60 1.42 -6.52
N SER A 158 1.71 1.96 -7.73
CA SER A 158 3.02 2.19 -8.38
C SER A 158 3.91 3.13 -7.58
N LEU A 159 3.34 4.17 -6.95
CA LEU A 159 4.09 5.07 -6.07
C LEU A 159 4.57 4.35 -4.80
N ASN A 160 3.73 3.54 -4.18
CA ASN A 160 4.12 2.72 -3.02
C ASN A 160 5.25 1.75 -3.38
N VAL A 161 5.11 1.04 -4.49
CA VAL A 161 6.14 0.11 -4.99
C VAL A 161 7.45 0.83 -5.26
N ALA A 162 7.43 2.04 -5.82
CA ALA A 162 8.63 2.84 -6.02
C ALA A 162 9.31 3.25 -4.70
N LEU A 163 8.53 3.69 -3.71
CA LEU A 163 9.04 4.06 -2.39
C LEU A 163 9.66 2.85 -1.68
N ILE A 164 8.98 1.71 -1.70
CA ILE A 164 9.47 0.46 -1.09
C ILE A 164 10.72 -0.04 -1.82
N SER A 165 10.72 -0.06 -3.15
CA SER A 165 11.89 -0.47 -3.96
C SER A 165 13.11 0.40 -3.67
N ARG A 166 12.93 1.74 -3.58
CA ARG A 166 14.00 2.66 -3.20
C ARG A 166 14.54 2.36 -1.80
N MET A 167 13.68 2.02 -0.83
CA MET A 167 14.13 1.62 0.51
C MET A 167 14.93 0.32 0.47
N ILE A 168 14.49 -0.69 -0.28
CA ILE A 168 15.24 -1.94 -0.46
C ILE A 168 16.62 -1.64 -1.08
N GLY A 169 16.67 -0.80 -2.12
CA GLY A 169 17.93 -0.37 -2.74
C GLY A 169 18.88 0.34 -1.75
N ARG A 170 18.37 1.20 -0.88
CA ARG A 170 19.15 1.84 0.20
C ARG A 170 19.73 0.80 1.18
N TRP A 171 18.96 -0.18 1.59
CA TRP A 171 19.43 -1.27 2.47
C TRP A 171 20.46 -2.17 1.79
N LEU A 172 20.36 -2.31 0.46
CA LEU A 172 21.36 -2.99 -0.38
C LEU A 172 22.58 -2.13 -0.67
N ARG A 173 22.59 -0.86 -0.21
CA ARG A 173 23.66 0.14 -0.41
C ARG A 173 23.91 0.48 -1.88
N PHE A 174 22.84 0.58 -2.66
CA PHE A 174 22.93 1.04 -4.04
C PHE A 174 23.36 2.51 -4.10
N GLU A 175 24.16 2.85 -5.10
CA GLU A 175 24.54 4.23 -5.40
C GLU A 175 23.32 5.06 -5.84
N ARG A 176 23.42 6.39 -5.71
CA ARG A 176 22.31 7.31 -5.99
C ARG A 176 21.70 7.08 -7.38
N HIS A 177 22.53 6.90 -8.40
CA HIS A 177 22.08 6.66 -9.77
C HIS A 177 21.21 5.40 -9.88
N ASP A 178 21.65 4.29 -9.28
CA ASP A 178 20.89 3.03 -9.28
C ASP A 178 19.61 3.14 -8.44
N LEU A 179 19.63 3.89 -7.33
CA LEU A 179 18.43 4.18 -6.54
C LEU A 179 17.39 4.96 -7.36
N ASP A 180 17.84 5.92 -8.16
CA ASP A 180 16.94 6.72 -9.01
C ASP A 180 16.33 5.87 -10.13
N ILE A 181 17.11 5.01 -10.78
CA ILE A 181 16.60 4.05 -11.78
C ILE A 181 15.64 3.04 -11.14
N LEU A 182 15.98 2.48 -9.98
CA LEU A 182 15.11 1.54 -9.27
C LEU A 182 13.79 2.20 -8.85
N THR A 183 13.83 3.46 -8.46
CA THR A 183 12.63 4.25 -8.14
C THR A 183 11.73 4.40 -9.38
N LEU A 184 12.31 4.77 -10.51
CA LEU A 184 11.57 4.88 -11.78
C LEU A 184 11.03 3.52 -12.24
N ALA A 185 11.78 2.43 -12.02
CA ALA A 185 11.34 1.08 -12.30
C ALA A 185 10.08 0.73 -11.49
N GLY A 186 10.07 1.04 -10.18
CA GLY A 186 8.88 0.88 -9.34
C GLY A 186 7.71 1.77 -9.76
N LEU A 187 7.96 3.04 -10.13
CA LEU A 187 6.89 3.93 -10.63
C LEU A 187 6.22 3.37 -11.88
N MET A 188 6.99 2.83 -12.83
CA MET A 188 6.53 2.50 -14.18
C MET A 188 6.22 1.02 -14.39
N HIS A 189 6.43 0.14 -13.40
CA HIS A 189 6.26 -1.31 -13.57
C HIS A 189 4.87 -1.68 -14.09
N ASP A 190 3.86 -0.98 -13.64
CA ASP A 190 2.45 -1.25 -13.89
C ASP A 190 1.79 -0.32 -14.94
N ILE A 191 2.56 0.48 -15.68
CA ILE A 191 2.01 1.42 -16.67
C ILE A 191 1.13 0.73 -17.72
N GLY A 192 1.40 -0.54 -18.03
CA GLY A 192 0.61 -1.34 -18.97
C GLY A 192 -0.81 -1.66 -18.48
N LYS A 193 -1.08 -1.61 -17.16
CA LYS A 193 -2.43 -1.77 -16.61
C LYS A 193 -3.40 -0.70 -17.09
N LEU A 194 -2.89 0.46 -17.49
CA LEU A 194 -3.70 1.54 -18.06
C LEU A 194 -4.29 1.22 -19.45
N LEU A 195 -3.82 0.17 -20.11
CA LEU A 195 -4.36 -0.35 -21.36
C LEU A 195 -5.33 -1.52 -21.16
N ILE A 196 -5.46 -2.02 -19.93
CA ILE A 196 -6.43 -3.07 -19.60
C ILE A 196 -7.82 -2.43 -19.44
N PRO A 197 -8.89 -3.05 -19.98
CA PRO A 197 -10.25 -2.54 -19.80
C PRO A 197 -10.61 -2.34 -18.32
N SER A 198 -11.19 -1.19 -18.02
CA SER A 198 -11.46 -0.77 -16.63
C SER A 198 -12.48 -1.65 -15.91
N ASP A 199 -13.40 -2.26 -16.63
CA ASP A 199 -14.39 -3.22 -16.14
C ASP A 199 -13.74 -4.53 -15.65
N ILE A 200 -12.63 -4.93 -16.27
CA ILE A 200 -11.82 -6.08 -15.84
C ILE A 200 -10.93 -5.68 -14.66
N LEU A 201 -10.20 -4.56 -14.81
CA LEU A 201 -9.23 -4.12 -13.80
C LEU A 201 -9.88 -3.81 -12.43
N ASN A 202 -11.09 -3.22 -12.46
CA ASN A 202 -11.82 -2.80 -11.26
C ASN A 202 -13.00 -3.75 -10.93
N LYS A 203 -13.03 -4.95 -11.48
CA LYS A 203 -14.11 -5.90 -11.27
C LYS A 203 -14.22 -6.25 -9.77
N PRO A 204 -15.39 -6.07 -9.15
CA PRO A 204 -15.63 -6.56 -7.81
C PRO A 204 -15.74 -8.09 -7.83
N GLY A 205 -14.88 -8.78 -7.08
CA GLY A 205 -14.89 -10.24 -6.96
C GLY A 205 -13.80 -10.93 -7.78
N SER A 206 -13.97 -12.24 -8.00
CA SER A 206 -13.00 -13.07 -8.70
C SER A 206 -13.04 -12.84 -10.21
N LEU A 207 -11.87 -12.86 -10.84
CA LEU A 207 -11.71 -12.81 -12.28
C LEU A 207 -11.96 -14.20 -12.88
N THR A 208 -12.47 -14.25 -14.11
CA THR A 208 -12.42 -15.49 -14.92
C THR A 208 -11.01 -15.72 -15.42
N ASP A 209 -10.74 -16.93 -15.92
CA ASP A 209 -9.43 -17.26 -16.50
C ASP A 209 -9.10 -16.38 -17.70
N GLU A 210 -10.10 -16.04 -18.54
CA GLU A 210 -9.92 -15.14 -19.70
C GLU A 210 -9.64 -13.69 -19.26
N GLU A 211 -10.31 -13.21 -18.22
CA GLU A 211 -10.06 -11.88 -17.66
C GLU A 211 -8.68 -11.81 -17.02
N PHE A 212 -8.29 -12.86 -16.29
CA PHE A 212 -6.95 -12.96 -15.72
C PHE A 212 -5.86 -13.05 -16.78
N ALA A 213 -6.11 -13.78 -17.88
CA ALA A 213 -5.20 -13.83 -19.03
C ALA A 213 -4.99 -12.44 -19.66
N LYS A 214 -6.05 -11.59 -19.72
CA LYS A 214 -5.92 -10.20 -20.19
C LYS A 214 -5.07 -9.36 -19.23
N ILE A 215 -5.27 -9.50 -17.92
CA ILE A 215 -4.44 -8.78 -16.93
C ILE A 215 -2.97 -9.20 -17.06
N LYS A 216 -2.67 -10.47 -17.28
CA LYS A 216 -1.29 -10.96 -17.50
C LYS A 216 -0.57 -10.35 -18.70
N GLN A 217 -1.27 -9.63 -19.57
CA GLN A 217 -0.65 -8.92 -20.70
C GLN A 217 0.00 -7.59 -20.31
N HIS A 218 -0.35 -7.01 -19.14
CA HIS A 218 0.13 -5.68 -18.77
C HIS A 218 1.66 -5.54 -18.71
N PRO A 219 2.47 -6.57 -18.34
CA PRO A 219 3.93 -6.42 -18.36
C PRO A 219 4.46 -6.20 -19.79
N ALA A 220 3.96 -6.96 -20.75
CA ALA A 220 4.33 -6.80 -22.16
C ALA A 220 3.82 -5.48 -22.73
N LEU A 221 2.58 -5.09 -22.42
CA LEU A 221 2.01 -3.80 -22.83
C LEU A 221 2.80 -2.63 -22.22
N GLY A 222 3.18 -2.72 -20.95
CA GLY A 222 4.02 -1.72 -20.27
C GLY A 222 5.40 -1.60 -20.92
N TYR A 223 6.04 -2.72 -21.20
CA TYR A 223 7.31 -2.75 -21.91
C TYR A 223 7.23 -2.04 -23.27
N GLU A 224 6.18 -2.29 -24.07
CA GLU A 224 5.99 -1.66 -25.39
C GLU A 224 5.75 -0.16 -25.30
N ILE A 225 5.07 0.34 -24.24
CA ILE A 225 4.95 1.78 -23.96
C ILE A 225 6.33 2.36 -23.67
N LEU A 226 7.08 1.74 -22.74
CA LEU A 226 8.37 2.27 -22.27
C LEU A 226 9.48 2.10 -23.31
N LYS A 227 9.39 1.14 -24.22
CA LYS A 227 10.33 0.96 -25.33
C LYS A 227 10.35 2.18 -26.26
N ARG A 228 9.23 2.89 -26.41
CA ARG A 228 9.11 4.10 -27.20
C ARG A 228 9.76 5.32 -26.54
N GLN A 229 10.23 5.18 -25.29
CA GLN A 229 10.90 6.24 -24.53
C GLN A 229 12.43 6.06 -24.68
N PRO A 230 13.10 6.84 -25.55
CA PRO A 230 14.52 6.60 -25.91
C PRO A 230 15.46 6.80 -24.73
N ASP A 231 15.18 7.80 -23.88
CA ASP A 231 16.06 8.21 -22.79
C ASP A 231 15.87 7.42 -21.48
N LEU A 232 14.94 6.43 -21.46
CA LEU A 232 14.76 5.57 -20.29
C LEU A 232 15.80 4.45 -20.25
N ASP A 233 16.41 4.26 -19.08
CA ASP A 233 17.31 3.14 -18.81
C ASP A 233 16.62 1.80 -19.11
N SER A 234 17.36 0.88 -19.70
CA SER A 234 16.84 -0.45 -20.08
C SER A 234 16.32 -1.27 -18.92
N ARG A 235 16.86 -1.06 -17.71
CA ARG A 235 16.44 -1.74 -16.48
C ARG A 235 15.01 -1.36 -16.06
N ILE A 236 14.58 -0.11 -16.32
CA ILE A 236 13.20 0.33 -16.09
C ILE A 236 12.24 -0.44 -17.01
N LYS A 237 12.60 -0.55 -18.29
CA LYS A 237 11.81 -1.29 -19.28
C LYS A 237 11.71 -2.78 -18.94
N LYS A 238 12.84 -3.38 -18.53
CA LYS A 238 12.90 -4.78 -18.07
C LYS A 238 12.08 -5.00 -16.80
N ALA A 239 12.11 -4.07 -15.83
CA ALA A 239 11.31 -4.17 -14.63
C ALA A 239 9.80 -4.22 -14.95
N ALA A 240 9.33 -3.38 -15.89
CA ALA A 240 7.94 -3.44 -16.34
C ALA A 240 7.58 -4.79 -16.97
N LEU A 241 8.50 -5.43 -17.72
CA LEU A 241 8.27 -6.72 -18.36
C LEU A 241 8.33 -7.89 -17.37
N MET A 242 9.25 -7.84 -16.37
CA MET A 242 9.68 -9.01 -15.62
C MET A 242 9.26 -9.03 -14.15
N HIS A 243 8.56 -7.99 -13.61
CA HIS A 243 8.23 -7.92 -12.17
C HIS A 243 7.29 -9.04 -11.70
N HIS A 244 6.61 -9.71 -12.60
CA HIS A 244 5.81 -10.90 -12.31
C HIS A 244 6.53 -12.23 -12.57
N GLU A 245 7.78 -12.21 -13.06
CA GLU A 245 8.60 -13.40 -13.11
C GLU A 245 8.98 -13.86 -11.68
N ARG A 246 9.27 -15.14 -11.54
CA ARG A 246 9.65 -15.76 -10.27
C ARG A 246 10.92 -16.56 -10.48
N CYS A 247 11.84 -16.53 -9.50
CA CYS A 247 13.15 -17.19 -9.61
C CYS A 247 13.06 -18.69 -9.91
N ASP A 248 11.96 -19.35 -9.52
CA ASP A 248 11.66 -20.75 -9.80
C ASP A 248 11.05 -21.00 -11.20
N GLY A 249 10.85 -19.97 -12.01
CA GLY A 249 10.23 -20.06 -13.34
C GLY A 249 8.69 -20.16 -13.33
N SER A 250 8.05 -20.07 -12.18
CA SER A 250 6.58 -20.13 -12.05
C SER A 250 5.86 -18.83 -12.43
N GLY A 251 6.62 -17.78 -12.77
CA GLY A 251 6.12 -16.44 -13.09
C GLY A 251 5.58 -16.28 -14.50
N TYR A 252 5.31 -15.06 -14.90
CA TYR A 252 4.86 -14.66 -16.24
C TYR A 252 5.46 -13.29 -16.61
N PRO A 253 5.51 -12.91 -17.91
CA PRO A 253 4.87 -13.54 -19.05
C PRO A 253 5.66 -14.70 -19.68
N THR A 254 6.94 -14.87 -19.37
CA THR A 254 7.84 -15.78 -20.09
C THR A 254 8.21 -17.02 -19.28
N GLY A 255 8.09 -16.98 -17.93
CA GLY A 255 8.53 -18.05 -17.04
C GLY A 255 10.06 -18.11 -16.90
N LEU A 256 10.70 -16.95 -16.77
CA LEU A 256 12.15 -16.85 -16.62
C LEU A 256 12.59 -17.35 -15.24
N THR A 257 13.73 -18.02 -15.20
CA THR A 257 14.43 -18.37 -13.96
C THR A 257 15.37 -17.25 -13.51
N GLU A 258 15.87 -17.32 -12.27
CA GLU A 258 16.66 -16.29 -11.59
C GLU A 258 17.74 -15.67 -12.47
N ASP A 259 18.52 -16.49 -13.21
CA ASP A 259 19.66 -16.04 -14.01
C ASP A 259 19.27 -15.09 -15.16
N TYR A 260 18.00 -15.11 -15.59
CA TYR A 260 17.49 -14.34 -16.72
C TYR A 260 16.62 -13.15 -16.31
N ILE A 261 16.27 -13.03 -15.03
CA ILE A 261 15.48 -11.92 -14.50
C ILE A 261 16.41 -10.75 -14.12
N ASP A 262 16.06 -9.55 -14.57
CA ASP A 262 16.82 -8.34 -14.20
C ASP A 262 16.75 -8.08 -12.69
N ASN A 263 17.87 -7.69 -12.07
CA ASN A 263 17.97 -7.44 -10.63
C ASN A 263 16.94 -6.42 -10.13
N PHE A 264 16.65 -5.38 -10.90
CA PHE A 264 15.66 -4.37 -10.51
C PHE A 264 14.25 -4.93 -10.58
N ALA A 265 13.95 -5.78 -11.56
CA ALA A 265 12.67 -6.50 -11.64
C ALA A 265 12.46 -7.40 -10.41
N MET A 266 13.51 -8.09 -9.93
CA MET A 266 13.43 -8.93 -8.72
C MET A 266 13.12 -8.10 -7.47
N ILE A 267 13.71 -6.89 -7.34
CA ILE A 267 13.45 -6.00 -6.20
C ILE A 267 12.03 -5.43 -6.29
N VAL A 268 11.61 -4.98 -7.47
CA VAL A 268 10.25 -4.46 -7.72
C VAL A 268 9.22 -5.54 -7.45
N ALA A 269 9.46 -6.82 -7.81
CA ALA A 269 8.57 -7.94 -7.54
C ALA A 269 8.32 -8.16 -6.04
N ILE A 270 9.33 -7.98 -5.18
CA ILE A 270 9.19 -8.08 -3.71
C ILE A 270 8.33 -6.91 -3.20
N ALA A 271 8.61 -5.69 -3.66
CA ALA A 271 7.89 -4.49 -3.27
C ALA A 271 6.42 -4.52 -3.71
N ASP A 272 6.14 -4.98 -4.94
CA ASP A 272 4.81 -5.15 -5.52
C ASP A 272 3.97 -6.11 -4.66
N VAL A 273 4.47 -7.29 -4.39
CA VAL A 273 3.76 -8.31 -3.59
C VAL A 273 3.54 -7.82 -2.16
N TYR A 274 4.51 -7.14 -1.55
CA TYR A 274 4.34 -6.57 -0.22
C TYR A 274 3.23 -5.52 -0.19
N ASP A 275 3.23 -4.57 -1.12
CA ASP A 275 2.19 -3.55 -1.19
C ASP A 275 0.82 -4.18 -1.46
N ALA A 276 0.73 -5.13 -2.41
CA ALA A 276 -0.50 -5.85 -2.72
C ALA A 276 -1.07 -6.62 -1.51
N MET A 277 -0.23 -7.22 -0.67
CA MET A 277 -0.67 -7.96 0.52
C MET A 277 -1.09 -7.04 1.67
N THR A 278 -0.46 -5.89 1.80
CA THR A 278 -0.72 -4.94 2.88
C THR A 278 -1.73 -3.85 2.50
N ALA A 279 -2.14 -3.74 1.24
CA ALA A 279 -3.23 -2.85 0.81
C ALA A 279 -4.60 -3.33 1.28
N ALA A 280 -5.47 -2.39 1.66
CA ALA A 280 -6.89 -2.67 1.84
C ALA A 280 -7.53 -2.88 0.46
N ARG A 281 -8.19 -4.00 0.25
CA ARG A 281 -8.97 -4.27 -0.97
C ARG A 281 -10.43 -4.46 -0.62
N SER A 282 -11.33 -4.25 -1.57
CA SER A 282 -12.78 -4.36 -1.38
C SER A 282 -13.23 -5.72 -0.80
N TYR A 283 -12.41 -6.76 -0.96
CA TYR A 283 -12.70 -8.14 -0.55
C TYR A 283 -11.78 -8.68 0.56
N ARG A 284 -10.79 -7.90 1.03
CA ARG A 284 -9.84 -8.35 2.07
C ARG A 284 -9.30 -7.20 2.90
N SER A 285 -9.30 -7.38 4.23
CA SER A 285 -8.57 -6.49 5.15
C SER A 285 -7.06 -6.54 4.90
N PRO A 286 -6.32 -5.45 5.15
CA PRO A 286 -4.86 -5.43 5.10
C PRO A 286 -4.28 -6.52 6.00
N LEU A 287 -3.29 -7.26 5.52
CA LEU A 287 -2.55 -8.19 6.38
C LEU A 287 -1.65 -7.42 7.33
N CYS A 288 -1.51 -7.93 8.54
CA CYS A 288 -0.49 -7.49 9.47
C CYS A 288 0.92 -7.70 8.86
N PRO A 289 1.89 -6.79 9.06
CA PRO A 289 3.24 -6.97 8.55
C PRO A 289 3.88 -8.33 8.90
N PHE A 290 3.63 -8.86 10.09
CA PHE A 290 4.14 -10.18 10.50
C PHE A 290 3.46 -11.35 9.78
N GLU A 291 2.21 -11.21 9.38
CA GLU A 291 1.54 -12.20 8.50
C GLU A 291 2.13 -12.17 7.09
N VAL A 292 2.52 -10.98 6.60
CA VAL A 292 3.20 -10.86 5.31
C VAL A 292 4.59 -11.48 5.36
N ILE A 293 5.36 -11.23 6.45
CA ILE A 293 6.66 -11.86 6.68
C ILE A 293 6.51 -13.38 6.68
N SER A 294 5.49 -13.93 7.39
CA SER A 294 5.23 -15.38 7.44
C SER A 294 4.99 -15.95 6.03
N LYS A 295 4.20 -15.28 5.21
CA LYS A 295 3.93 -15.73 3.83
C LYS A 295 5.19 -15.74 2.97
N PHE A 296 6.07 -14.76 3.13
CA PHE A 296 7.35 -14.75 2.45
C PHE A 296 8.31 -15.84 2.98
N GLU A 297 8.26 -16.16 4.27
CA GLU A 297 9.05 -17.27 4.86
C GLU A 297 8.56 -18.63 4.36
N GLU A 298 7.25 -18.81 4.13
CA GLU A 298 6.67 -20.07 3.65
C GLU A 298 7.07 -20.39 2.20
N ASP A 299 6.90 -19.43 1.30
CA ASP A 299 7.02 -19.66 -0.15
C ASP A 299 8.10 -18.79 -0.83
N GLY A 300 8.54 -17.73 -0.17
CA GLY A 300 9.26 -16.66 -0.82
C GLY A 300 10.68 -17.00 -1.24
N PHE A 301 11.37 -17.87 -0.53
CA PHE A 301 12.78 -18.17 -0.80
C PHE A 301 13.02 -18.92 -2.12
N GLN A 302 12.00 -19.56 -2.67
CA GLN A 302 12.08 -20.18 -4.00
C GLN A 302 11.67 -19.21 -5.11
N LYS A 303 10.70 -18.31 -4.81
CA LYS A 303 10.09 -17.40 -5.78
C LYS A 303 10.85 -16.10 -5.97
N TYR A 304 11.59 -15.65 -4.95
CA TYR A 304 12.30 -14.37 -4.96
C TYR A 304 13.78 -14.55 -4.68
N HIS A 305 14.61 -13.66 -5.23
CA HIS A 305 16.05 -13.68 -5.01
C HIS A 305 16.38 -13.61 -3.52
N THR A 306 17.05 -14.63 -3.01
CA THR A 306 17.27 -14.89 -1.57
C THR A 306 17.90 -13.70 -0.85
N LYS A 307 18.94 -13.06 -1.43
CA LYS A 307 19.59 -11.88 -0.83
C LYS A 307 18.62 -10.71 -0.65
N TYR A 308 17.81 -10.42 -1.66
CA TYR A 308 16.92 -9.25 -1.64
C TYR A 308 15.77 -9.44 -0.68
N ILE A 309 15.15 -10.62 -0.67
CA ILE A 309 14.06 -10.91 0.23
C ILE A 309 14.52 -10.97 1.70
N LEU A 310 15.69 -11.54 2.00
CA LEU A 310 16.24 -11.58 3.36
C LEU A 310 16.53 -10.18 3.90
N VAL A 311 17.15 -9.31 3.08
CA VAL A 311 17.39 -7.91 3.47
C VAL A 311 16.05 -7.22 3.76
N PHE A 312 15.07 -7.39 2.88
CA PHE A 312 13.75 -6.80 3.04
C PHE A 312 13.06 -7.27 4.33
N LEU A 313 12.94 -8.58 4.55
CA LEU A 313 12.24 -9.15 5.70
C LEU A 313 12.89 -8.75 7.04
N LYS A 314 14.24 -8.75 7.11
CA LYS A 314 14.97 -8.31 8.30
C LYS A 314 14.69 -6.84 8.63
N GLN A 315 14.68 -5.99 7.63
CA GLN A 315 14.43 -4.57 7.84
C GLN A 315 12.97 -4.30 8.24
N ILE A 316 12.01 -4.96 7.61
CA ILE A 316 10.59 -4.84 7.99
C ILE A 316 10.38 -5.34 9.42
N ALA A 317 10.88 -6.52 9.79
CA ALA A 317 10.76 -7.03 11.15
C ALA A 317 11.40 -6.07 12.17
N SER A 318 12.59 -5.51 11.86
CA SER A 318 13.30 -4.57 12.73
C SER A 318 12.52 -3.26 12.94
N THR A 319 11.75 -2.83 11.95
CA THR A 319 10.90 -1.64 12.02
C THR A 319 9.90 -1.73 13.18
N TYR A 320 9.41 -2.94 13.48
CA TYR A 320 8.40 -3.17 14.51
C TYR A 320 8.97 -3.67 15.84
N GLN A 321 10.29 -3.77 16.00
CA GLN A 321 10.92 -4.08 17.29
C GLN A 321 10.56 -3.00 18.31
N SER A 322 10.29 -3.41 19.53
CA SER A 322 9.78 -2.58 20.64
C SER A 322 8.33 -2.08 20.49
N ASN A 323 7.64 -2.40 19.40
CA ASN A 323 6.23 -2.07 19.27
C ASN A 323 5.35 -3.02 20.08
N ARG A 324 4.23 -2.48 20.57
CA ARG A 324 3.18 -3.27 21.17
C ARG A 324 2.37 -3.98 20.09
N VAL A 325 2.01 -5.23 20.33
CA VAL A 325 1.28 -6.06 19.37
C VAL A 325 0.15 -6.83 20.07
N ILE A 326 -0.81 -7.30 19.28
CA ILE A 326 -1.87 -8.20 19.72
C ILE A 326 -1.65 -9.55 19.05
N LEU A 327 -1.63 -10.63 19.85
CA LEU A 327 -1.58 -12.00 19.35
C LEU A 327 -2.95 -12.48 18.86
N SER A 328 -2.96 -13.61 18.14
CA SER A 328 -4.18 -14.23 17.60
C SER A 328 -5.19 -14.64 18.68
N ASP A 329 -4.72 -14.91 19.90
CA ASP A 329 -5.54 -15.23 21.07
C ASP A 329 -6.04 -13.98 21.84
N GLY A 330 -5.73 -12.77 21.36
CA GLY A 330 -6.18 -11.49 21.92
C GLY A 330 -5.25 -10.90 22.98
N ARG A 331 -4.19 -11.59 23.41
CA ARG A 331 -3.24 -11.05 24.38
C ARG A 331 -2.40 -9.94 23.79
N GLY A 332 -2.21 -8.85 24.56
CA GLY A 332 -1.29 -7.77 24.24
C GLY A 332 0.12 -8.07 24.80
N CYS A 333 1.14 -7.77 24.00
CA CYS A 333 2.54 -7.92 24.39
C CYS A 333 3.43 -6.95 23.60
N THR A 334 4.72 -6.90 23.92
CA THR A 334 5.71 -6.05 23.23
C THR A 334 6.77 -6.93 22.58
N ILE A 335 7.16 -6.63 21.35
CA ILE A 335 8.25 -7.34 20.67
C ILE A 335 9.58 -6.91 21.32
N VAL A 336 10.28 -7.85 21.97
CA VAL A 336 11.55 -7.55 22.65
C VAL A 336 12.78 -7.98 21.86
N MET A 337 12.66 -9.06 21.07
CA MET A 337 13.78 -9.57 20.28
C MET A 337 13.26 -10.27 19.02
N LEU A 338 13.97 -10.07 17.92
CA LEU A 338 13.69 -10.77 16.67
C LEU A 338 14.40 -12.12 16.64
N ASN A 339 13.70 -13.13 16.16
CA ASN A 339 14.30 -14.43 15.85
C ASN A 339 14.85 -14.40 14.42
N GLN A 340 16.17 -14.52 14.25
CA GLN A 340 16.81 -14.44 12.94
C GLN A 340 16.45 -15.60 12.00
N ASN A 341 15.98 -16.72 12.54
CA ASN A 341 15.58 -17.90 11.77
C ASN A 341 14.06 -17.96 11.51
N ALA A 342 13.28 -17.09 12.15
CA ALA A 342 11.83 -16.99 12.01
C ALA A 342 11.39 -15.55 12.33
N LEU A 343 11.59 -14.65 11.40
CA LEU A 343 11.34 -13.21 11.59
C LEU A 343 9.88 -12.89 11.87
N SER A 344 8.96 -13.70 11.35
CA SER A 344 7.52 -13.60 11.64
C SER A 344 7.15 -14.01 13.07
N ARG A 345 8.06 -14.67 13.80
CA ARG A 345 7.82 -15.26 15.11
C ARG A 345 8.84 -14.77 16.14
N PRO A 346 8.80 -13.47 16.50
CA PRO A 346 9.74 -12.88 17.45
C PRO A 346 9.50 -13.36 18.88
N ILE A 347 10.42 -12.98 19.77
CA ILE A 347 10.24 -13.09 21.22
C ILE A 347 9.44 -11.88 21.69
N VAL A 348 8.37 -12.13 22.40
CA VAL A 348 7.47 -11.10 22.96
C VAL A 348 7.47 -11.12 24.48
N GLN A 349 7.26 -9.95 25.10
CA GLN A 349 7.13 -9.80 26.54
C GLN A 349 5.72 -9.32 26.89
N PHE A 350 5.07 -10.00 27.81
CA PHE A 350 3.78 -9.61 28.37
C PHE A 350 3.91 -8.55 29.48
N ASP A 351 2.78 -7.99 29.92
CA ASP A 351 2.75 -6.94 30.93
C ASP A 351 3.24 -7.43 32.32
N ASP A 352 3.09 -8.71 32.61
CA ASP A 352 3.63 -9.39 33.81
C ASP A 352 5.13 -9.67 33.74
N LYS A 353 5.83 -9.18 32.69
CA LYS A 353 7.25 -9.39 32.41
C LYS A 353 7.63 -10.80 31.98
N SER A 354 6.70 -11.73 31.88
CA SER A 354 6.98 -13.03 31.27
C SER A 354 7.29 -12.86 29.78
N CYS A 355 8.18 -13.70 29.25
CA CYS A 355 8.56 -13.70 27.83
C CYS A 355 8.10 -14.99 27.16
N LEU A 356 7.74 -14.89 25.90
CA LEU A 356 7.37 -16.02 25.07
C LEU A 356 8.12 -15.94 23.73
N ASP A 357 8.84 -17.00 23.40
CA ASP A 357 9.39 -17.18 22.05
C ASP A 357 8.30 -17.76 21.14
N LEU A 358 7.78 -16.93 20.23
CA LEU A 358 6.73 -17.38 19.32
C LEU A 358 7.21 -18.49 18.38
N SER A 359 8.52 -18.62 18.13
CA SER A 359 9.05 -19.67 17.25
C SER A 359 8.87 -21.07 17.83
N THR A 360 8.78 -21.18 19.16
CA THR A 360 8.56 -22.45 19.87
C THR A 360 7.09 -22.69 20.24
N ALA A 361 6.23 -21.68 20.06
CA ALA A 361 4.82 -21.77 20.36
C ALA A 361 4.04 -22.46 19.21
N SER A 362 2.75 -22.81 19.48
CA SER A 362 1.85 -23.32 18.43
C SER A 362 1.81 -22.39 17.23
N ARG A 363 1.66 -22.94 16.00
CA ARG A 363 1.51 -22.15 14.78
C ARG A 363 0.26 -21.28 14.76
N ASP A 364 -0.78 -21.64 15.50
CA ASP A 364 -2.02 -20.88 15.64
C ASP A 364 -1.85 -19.59 16.45
N LEU A 365 -0.75 -19.49 17.20
CA LEU A 365 -0.39 -18.30 17.97
C LEU A 365 0.57 -17.44 17.16
N TYR A 366 0.08 -16.34 16.62
CA TYR A 366 0.83 -15.40 15.77
C TYR A 366 0.48 -13.94 16.09
N ILE A 367 1.25 -13.00 15.58
CA ILE A 367 0.97 -11.56 15.71
C ILE A 367 -0.14 -11.17 14.73
N LYS A 368 -1.31 -10.83 15.27
CA LYS A 368 -2.51 -10.45 14.52
C LYS A 368 -2.53 -8.96 14.15
N ALA A 369 -1.98 -8.11 15.03
CA ALA A 369 -1.96 -6.66 14.80
C ALA A 369 -0.79 -6.01 15.50
N VAL A 370 -0.29 -4.91 14.92
CA VAL A 370 0.65 -3.97 15.53
C VAL A 370 -0.12 -2.76 16.03
N LEU A 371 0.16 -2.29 17.29
CA LEU A 371 -0.56 -1.19 17.95
C LEU A 371 0.18 0.14 17.84
#